data_02d9173a69a01a97c502976ecd00ee4b
#
_entry.id   02d9173a69a01a97c502976ecd00ee4b
#
_cell.length_a   1.000
_cell.length_b   1.000
_cell.length_c   1.000
_cell.angle_alpha   90.00
_cell.angle_beta   90.00
_cell.angle_gamma   90.00
#
_symmetry.space_group_name_H-M   'P 1'
#
loop_
_entity.id
_entity.type
_entity.pdbx_description
1 polymer ?
#
loop_
_entity_poly.entity_id
_entity_poly.type
_entity_poly.pdbx_seq_one_letter_code
_entity_poly.pdbx_strand_id
1 'polypeptide(L)' 'MPGPVVVPKLLTMDELAERLGVTQRHVRRLVAEKRVLYLKVGRFIRFDPAQILAWLESRRVAVSRDSVTRAGLTRR' A
#
# COMPACT_ATOMS: atom_id res chain seq x y z
N MET A 1 -4.79 33.74 -4.36
CA MET A 1 -5.35 32.53 -3.80
C MET A 1 -5.24 31.42 -4.83
N PRO A 2 -4.67 30.36 -4.45
CA PRO A 2 -4.61 29.23 -5.36
C PRO A 2 -6.01 28.76 -5.65
N GLY A 3 -6.15 28.02 -6.69
CA GLY A 3 -7.42 27.46 -7.01
C GLY A 3 -7.98 26.63 -5.86
N PRO A 4 -9.15 26.08 -6.04
CA PRO A 4 -9.76 25.29 -5.00
C PRO A 4 -8.85 24.13 -4.60
N VAL A 5 -8.80 23.90 -3.30
CA VAL A 5 -8.03 22.79 -2.80
C VAL A 5 -8.92 21.57 -2.87
N VAL A 6 -8.45 20.58 -3.59
CA VAL A 6 -9.21 19.35 -3.71
C VAL A 6 -8.63 18.33 -2.76
N VAL A 7 -9.45 17.88 -1.83
CA VAL A 7 -9.03 16.85 -0.90
C VAL A 7 -9.02 15.53 -1.65
N PRO A 8 -7.88 14.85 -1.72
CA PRO A 8 -7.84 13.59 -2.44
C PRO A 8 -8.72 12.57 -1.75
N LYS A 9 -9.26 11.67 -2.53
CA LYS A 9 -10.08 10.63 -1.97
C LYS A 9 -9.18 9.62 -1.28
N LEU A 10 -9.37 9.49 0.00
CA LEU A 10 -8.58 8.56 0.78
C LEU A 10 -9.19 7.18 0.69
N LEU A 11 -8.35 6.17 0.83
CA LEU A 11 -8.78 4.79 0.74
C LEU A 11 -9.11 4.26 2.13
N THR A 12 -10.15 3.47 2.20
CA THR A 12 -10.45 2.76 3.43
C THR A 12 -9.59 1.51 3.46
N MET A 13 -9.60 0.82 4.60
CA MET A 13 -8.85 -0.41 4.74
C MET A 13 -9.35 -1.46 3.75
N ASP A 14 -10.66 -1.54 3.54
CA ASP A 14 -11.23 -2.46 2.58
C ASP A 14 -10.75 -2.14 1.17
N GLU A 15 -10.79 -0.86 0.81
CA GLU A 15 -10.40 -0.45 -0.52
C GLU A 15 -8.93 -0.73 -0.77
N LEU A 16 -8.09 -0.50 0.25
CA LEU A 16 -6.68 -0.78 0.10
C LEU A 16 -6.43 -2.27 -0.07
N ALA A 17 -7.11 -3.08 0.73
CA ALA A 17 -6.96 -4.52 0.63
C ALA A 17 -7.32 -5.01 -0.76
N GLU A 18 -8.40 -4.47 -1.30
CA GLU A 18 -8.84 -4.85 -2.64
C GLU A 18 -7.82 -4.45 -3.69
N ARG A 19 -7.28 -3.24 -3.56
CA ARG A 19 -6.31 -2.77 -4.52
C ARG A 19 -5.01 -3.53 -4.46
N LEU A 20 -4.62 -3.98 -3.27
CA LEU A 20 -3.40 -4.75 -3.12
C LEU A 20 -3.62 -6.23 -3.41
N GLY A 21 -4.87 -6.65 -3.48
CA GLY A 21 -5.15 -8.07 -3.71
C GLY A 21 -4.84 -8.92 -2.51
N VAL A 22 -5.00 -8.36 -1.31
CA VAL A 22 -4.75 -9.10 -0.09
C VAL A 22 -5.99 -9.00 0.79
N THR A 23 -5.95 -9.71 1.91
CA THR A 23 -7.09 -9.68 2.82
C THR A 23 -7.06 -8.43 3.68
N GLN A 24 -8.21 -8.04 4.17
CA GLN A 24 -8.30 -6.91 5.07
C GLN A 24 -7.50 -7.20 6.34
N ARG A 25 -7.49 -8.45 6.75
CA ARG A 25 -6.71 -8.86 7.91
C ARG A 25 -5.23 -8.57 7.70
N HIS A 26 -4.75 -8.80 6.49
CA HIS A 26 -3.35 -8.55 6.17
C HIS A 26 -3.05 -7.05 6.26
N VAL A 27 -3.93 -6.22 5.72
CA VAL A 27 -3.75 -4.78 5.79
C VAL A 27 -3.76 -4.33 7.25
N ARG A 28 -4.66 -4.90 8.04
CA ARG A 28 -4.74 -4.53 9.45
C ARG A 28 -3.42 -4.86 10.16
N ARG A 29 -2.82 -5.97 9.79
CA ARG A 29 -1.53 -6.35 10.37
C ARG A 29 -0.44 -5.36 9.96
N LEU A 30 -0.44 -4.95 8.70
CA LEU A 30 0.55 -3.99 8.23
C LEU A 30 0.44 -2.68 9.02
N VAL A 31 -0.77 -2.26 9.29
CA VAL A 31 -1.00 -1.05 10.07
C VAL A 31 -0.52 -1.25 11.51
N ALA A 32 -0.87 -2.37 12.10
CA ALA A 32 -0.49 -2.65 13.48
C ALA A 32 1.02 -2.71 13.65
N GLU A 33 1.71 -3.21 12.65
CA GLU A 33 3.16 -3.32 12.69
C GLU A 33 3.84 -2.08 12.11
N LYS A 34 3.06 -1.09 11.74
CA LYS A 34 3.55 0.18 11.20
C LYS A 34 4.44 -0.04 9.99
N ARG A 35 4.03 -0.95 9.14
CA ARG A 35 4.77 -1.28 7.93
C ARG A 35 4.20 -0.61 6.69
N VAL A 36 3.12 0.11 6.85
CA VAL A 36 2.51 0.85 5.74
C VAL A 36 2.11 2.22 6.29
N LEU A 37 2.24 3.24 5.45
CA LEU A 37 1.87 4.58 5.86
C LEU A 37 0.36 4.69 5.90
N TYR A 38 -0.14 5.28 6.95
CA TYR A 38 -1.58 5.47 7.07
C TYR A 38 -1.87 6.80 7.74
N LEU A 39 -3.11 7.24 7.58
CA LEU A 39 -3.58 8.48 8.19
C LEU A 39 -4.65 8.11 9.18
N LYS A 40 -4.66 8.82 10.29
CA LYS A 40 -5.68 8.61 11.29
C LYS A 40 -6.59 9.82 11.30
N VAL A 41 -7.84 9.62 10.89
CA VAL A 41 -8.83 10.68 10.84
C VAL A 41 -9.83 10.38 11.94
N GLY A 42 -9.65 11.06 13.07
CA GLY A 42 -10.42 10.71 14.23
C GLY A 42 -10.07 9.29 14.65
N ARG A 43 -11.04 8.41 14.65
CA ARG A 43 -10.80 7.01 14.97
C ARG A 43 -10.76 6.14 13.73
N PHE A 44 -10.79 6.76 12.56
CA PHE A 44 -10.79 6.01 11.31
C PHE A 44 -9.41 5.97 10.71
N ILE A 45 -9.05 4.85 10.16
CA ILE A 45 -7.78 4.68 9.46
C ILE A 45 -8.04 4.86 7.97
N ARG A 46 -7.22 5.68 7.34
CA ARG A 46 -7.36 5.95 5.93
C ARG A 46 -5.99 5.92 5.28
N PHE A 47 -5.95 5.77 3.98
CA PHE A 47 -4.69 5.70 3.25
C PHE A 47 -4.71 6.69 2.11
N ASP A 48 -3.61 7.41 1.96
CA ASP A 48 -3.44 8.38 0.88
C ASP A 48 -2.95 7.61 -0.34
N PRO A 49 -3.70 7.62 -1.45
CA PRO A 49 -3.30 6.87 -2.64
C PRO A 49 -1.88 7.19 -3.10
N ALA A 50 -1.48 8.45 -3.02
CA ALA A 50 -0.15 8.83 -3.46
C ALA A 50 0.92 8.22 -2.57
N GLN A 51 0.67 8.20 -1.25
CA GLN A 51 1.61 7.59 -0.33
C GLN A 51 1.66 6.08 -0.50
N ILE A 52 0.52 5.49 -0.79
CA ILE A 52 0.48 4.05 -1.02
C ILE A 52 1.26 3.71 -2.29
N LEU A 53 1.12 4.52 -3.32
CA LEU A 53 1.86 4.30 -4.55
C LEU A 53 3.37 4.36 -4.28
N ALA A 54 3.81 5.37 -3.54
CA ALA A 54 5.22 5.50 -3.21
C ALA A 54 5.69 4.31 -2.38
N TRP A 55 4.84 3.86 -1.46
CA TRP A 55 5.17 2.71 -0.62
C TRP A 55 5.34 1.45 -1.47
N LEU A 56 4.45 1.28 -2.45
CA LEU A 56 4.55 0.14 -3.35
C LEU A 56 5.83 0.20 -4.17
N GLU A 57 6.20 1.38 -4.61
CA GLU A 57 7.44 1.54 -5.37
C GLU A 57 8.64 1.16 -4.52
N SER A 58 8.59 1.47 -3.24
CA SER A 58 9.69 1.13 -2.35
C SER A 58 9.76 -0.38 -2.08
N ARG A 59 8.67 -1.09 -2.37
CA ARG A 59 8.63 -2.53 -2.19
C ARG A 59 8.93 -3.28 -3.47
N ARG A 60 9.14 -2.56 -4.56
CA ARG A 60 9.41 -3.19 -5.82
C ARG A 60 10.75 -3.89 -5.76
N VAL A 61 10.76 -5.12 -6.18
CA VAL A 61 11.99 -5.90 -6.19
C VAL A 61 12.58 -5.84 -7.58
N ALA A 62 13.82 -5.38 -7.67
CA ALA A 62 14.50 -5.35 -8.94
C ALA A 62 14.84 -6.80 -9.31
N VAL A 63 14.37 -7.22 -10.47
CA VAL A 63 14.52 -8.59 -10.87
C VAL A 63 15.48 -8.66 -12.04
N SER A 64 16.62 -9.30 -11.83
CA SER A 64 17.57 -9.57 -12.91
C SER A 64 17.17 -10.89 -13.54
N ARG A 65 17.84 -11.23 -14.61
CA ARG A 65 17.57 -12.49 -15.26
C ARG A 65 17.75 -13.66 -14.30
N ASP A 66 18.81 -13.63 -13.53
CA ASP A 66 19.07 -14.69 -12.57
C ASP A 66 18.04 -14.70 -11.48
N SER A 67 17.64 -13.52 -11.04
CA SER A 67 16.63 -13.41 -10.00
C SER A 67 15.31 -13.98 -10.48
N VAL A 68 14.98 -13.73 -11.73
CA VAL A 68 13.74 -14.23 -12.27
C VAL A 68 13.70 -15.75 -12.20
N THR A 69 14.80 -16.37 -12.63
CA THR A 69 14.90 -17.82 -12.62
C THR A 69 14.76 -18.34 -11.20
N ARG A 70 15.47 -17.71 -10.31
CA ARG A 70 15.43 -18.14 -8.92
C ARG A 70 14.07 -17.96 -8.32
N ALA A 71 13.44 -16.83 -8.59
CA ALA A 71 12.12 -16.57 -8.05
C ALA A 71 11.12 -17.58 -8.57
N GLY A 72 11.24 -17.96 -9.81
CA GLY A 72 10.34 -18.94 -10.36
C GLY A 72 10.48 -20.30 -9.69
N LEU A 73 11.67 -20.57 -9.21
CA LEU A 73 11.90 -21.84 -8.53
C LEU A 73 11.43 -21.80 -7.09
N THR A 74 11.65 -20.69 -6.47
CA THR A 74 11.38 -20.65 -5.05
C THR A 74 10.00 -20.22 -4.71
N ARG A 75 9.32 -19.78 -5.63
CA ARG A 75 8.21 -19.24 -5.31
C ARG A 75 7.51 -19.97 -4.52
N ARG A 76 7.25 -19.86 -3.70
CA ARG A 76 6.71 -20.51 -2.84
C ARG A 76 5.98 -20.03 -2.27
#